data_df65d83c3937f6c0edd3a4a92e4c0b54
#
_entry.id   df65d83c3937f6c0edd3a4a92e4c0b54
#
_cell.length_a   1.000
_cell.length_b   1.000
_cell.length_c   1.000
_cell.angle_alpha   90.00
_cell.angle_beta   90.00
_cell.angle_gamma   90.00
#
_symmetry.space_group_name_H-M   'P 1'
#
loop_
_entity.id
_entity.type
_entity.pdbx_description
1 polymer ?
#
loop_
_entity_poly.entity_id
_entity_poly.type
_entity_poly.pdbx_seq_one_letter_code
_entity_poly.pdbx_strand_id
1 'polypeptide(L)'
;MAISASELNATRAWNAFYAPGTPKDIDLPTGSLYDMLEGSANRFGDRVAIEFFGEETTYAELREQVDRVAEGLRLEGVGERTRVALIMPNCPQHVIAFYAVLRLGGIVIEHNPIYTPDEHERQFRDHEADIAIVWTKVVATLRRMRPDTVPSRLISVDITRAMPLRLRLGLRLPTKAVREKRAALVSRAPETKPFERLLACEPIDDSYPRPTVDSIAVLQYTSGTT
;
A
#
# COMPACT_ATOMS: atom_id res chain seq x y z
N MET A 1 26.30 18.36 -8.48
CA MET A 1 27.62 17.75 -8.72
C MET A 1 27.52 16.33 -8.18
N ALA A 2 27.45 15.32 -9.04
CA ALA A 2 27.34 13.93 -8.60
C ALA A 2 28.70 13.44 -8.08
N ILE A 3 28.77 13.00 -6.83
CA ILE A 3 29.95 12.41 -6.23
C ILE A 3 30.17 11.04 -6.90
N SER A 4 31.36 10.74 -7.40
CA SER A 4 31.66 9.44 -8.02
C SER A 4 31.66 8.32 -6.99
N ALA A 5 31.36 7.09 -7.42
CA ALA A 5 31.39 5.93 -6.54
C ALA A 5 32.77 5.72 -5.88
N SER A 6 33.87 6.11 -6.53
CA SER A 6 35.22 6.05 -5.99
C SER A 6 35.46 7.09 -4.88
N GLU A 7 34.88 8.28 -4.99
CA GLU A 7 34.97 9.32 -3.94
C GLU A 7 34.10 8.98 -2.72
N LEU A 8 32.92 8.36 -2.94
CA LEU A 8 32.11 7.80 -1.86
C LEU A 8 32.84 6.68 -1.10
N ASN A 9 33.57 5.81 -1.79
CA ASN A 9 34.32 4.72 -1.15
C ASN A 9 35.54 5.24 -0.35
N ALA A 10 36.21 6.29 -0.81
CA ALA A 10 37.33 6.90 -0.09
C ALA A 10 36.93 7.53 1.26
N THR A 11 35.66 7.92 1.42
CA THR A 11 35.15 8.56 2.64
C THR A 11 34.44 7.61 3.61
N ARG A 12 34.28 6.33 3.28
CA ARG A 12 33.58 5.33 4.14
C ARG A 12 34.45 4.85 5.29
N ALA A 13 34.79 5.75 6.20
CA ALA A 13 35.63 5.44 7.38
C ALA A 13 35.05 4.31 8.26
N TRP A 14 33.74 4.11 8.26
CA TRP A 14 33.05 3.05 8.99
C TRP A 14 33.39 1.64 8.51
N ASN A 15 33.88 1.45 7.28
CA ASN A 15 34.30 0.16 6.76
C ASN A 15 35.43 -0.48 7.58
N ALA A 16 36.21 0.35 8.30
CA ALA A 16 37.30 -0.15 9.20
C ALA A 16 36.74 -0.87 10.45
N PHE A 17 35.48 -0.65 10.79
CA PHE A 17 34.81 -1.23 11.96
C PHE A 17 33.96 -2.46 11.62
N TYR A 18 33.90 -2.87 10.34
CA TYR A 18 33.16 -4.07 9.96
C TYR A 18 33.89 -5.33 10.42
N ALA A 19 33.11 -6.31 10.86
CA ALA A 19 33.67 -7.61 11.20
C ALA A 19 34.31 -8.27 9.96
N PRO A 20 35.34 -9.10 10.15
CA PRO A 20 35.95 -9.84 9.05
C PRO A 20 34.91 -10.64 8.25
N GLY A 21 34.93 -10.52 6.93
CA GLY A 21 34.00 -11.20 6.03
C GLY A 21 32.64 -10.43 5.79
N THR A 22 32.42 -9.31 6.46
CA THR A 22 31.24 -8.46 6.15
C THR A 22 31.46 -7.76 4.81
N PRO A 23 30.51 -7.90 3.85
CA PRO A 23 30.56 -7.15 2.60
C PRO A 23 30.61 -5.65 2.87
N LYS A 24 31.49 -4.94 2.20
CA LYS A 24 31.61 -3.47 2.33
C LYS A 24 30.58 -2.71 1.49
N ASP A 25 29.98 -3.40 0.55
CA ASP A 25 28.94 -2.90 -0.34
C ASP A 25 27.86 -3.97 -0.53
N ILE A 26 26.71 -3.54 -1.01
CA ILE A 26 25.59 -4.41 -1.42
C ILE A 26 25.39 -4.26 -2.93
N ASP A 27 25.09 -5.37 -3.59
CA ASP A 27 24.65 -5.33 -4.97
C ASP A 27 23.26 -4.68 -5.01
N LEU A 28 23.18 -3.55 -5.69
CA LEU A 28 21.88 -2.87 -5.86
C LEU A 28 20.99 -3.66 -6.83
N PRO A 29 19.70 -3.83 -6.51
CA PRO A 29 18.77 -4.47 -7.41
C PRO A 29 18.67 -3.67 -8.71
N THR A 30 18.49 -4.36 -9.83
CA THR A 30 18.33 -3.77 -11.16
C THR A 30 16.86 -3.62 -11.58
N GLY A 31 15.95 -4.18 -10.80
CA GLY A 31 14.50 -4.12 -11.02
C GLY A 31 13.77 -3.25 -10.01
N SER A 32 12.51 -2.96 -10.31
CA SER A 32 11.60 -2.25 -9.41
C SER A 32 11.12 -3.14 -8.25
N LEU A 33 10.44 -2.53 -7.25
CA LEU A 33 9.77 -3.31 -6.20
C LEU A 33 8.65 -4.20 -6.74
N TYR A 34 7.98 -3.81 -7.84
CA TYR A 34 6.99 -4.68 -8.48
C TYR A 34 7.66 -5.92 -9.10
N ASP A 35 8.84 -5.78 -9.72
CA ASP A 35 9.57 -6.92 -10.26
C ASP A 35 9.97 -7.93 -9.18
N MET A 36 10.20 -7.48 -7.93
CA MET A 36 10.44 -8.37 -6.79
C MET A 36 9.21 -9.25 -6.47
N LEU A 37 8.00 -8.67 -6.50
CA LEU A 37 6.76 -9.41 -6.31
C LEU A 37 6.56 -10.41 -7.46
N GLU A 38 6.70 -9.97 -8.69
CA GLU A 38 6.53 -10.81 -9.88
C GLU A 38 7.53 -11.97 -9.89
N GLY A 39 8.82 -11.69 -9.60
CA GLY A 39 9.85 -12.71 -9.47
C GLY A 39 9.55 -13.73 -8.37
N SER A 40 9.00 -13.27 -7.25
CA SER A 40 8.57 -14.13 -6.15
C SER A 40 7.37 -15.00 -6.56
N ALA A 41 6.38 -14.42 -7.24
CA ALA A 41 5.21 -15.15 -7.74
C ALA A 41 5.61 -16.20 -8.79
N ASN A 42 6.52 -15.86 -9.69
CA ASN A 42 7.02 -16.81 -10.70
C ASN A 42 7.81 -17.97 -10.09
N ARG A 43 8.54 -17.72 -9.00
CA ARG A 43 9.39 -18.74 -8.34
C ARG A 43 8.64 -19.56 -7.28
N PHE A 44 7.69 -18.95 -6.59
CA PHE A 44 7.05 -19.50 -5.40
C PHE A 44 5.52 -19.41 -5.45
N GLY A 45 4.93 -19.45 -6.64
CA GLY A 45 3.51 -19.19 -6.88
C GLY A 45 2.54 -19.87 -5.92
N ASP A 46 2.76 -21.15 -5.65
CA ASP A 46 1.90 -21.96 -4.77
C ASP A 46 2.20 -21.78 -3.27
N ARG A 47 3.24 -21.01 -2.90
CA ARG A 47 3.53 -20.77 -1.48
C ARG A 47 2.66 -19.63 -0.94
N VAL A 48 2.34 -19.73 0.36
CA VAL A 48 1.63 -18.68 1.08
C VAL A 48 2.49 -17.42 1.14
N ALA A 49 1.94 -16.32 0.64
CA ALA A 49 2.53 -14.98 0.70
C ALA A 49 2.00 -14.18 1.88
N ILE A 50 0.70 -14.33 2.18
CA ILE A 50 0.01 -13.61 3.26
C ILE A 50 -0.89 -14.59 4.01
N GLU A 51 -0.87 -14.51 5.34
CA GLU A 51 -1.86 -15.14 6.21
C GLU A 51 -2.57 -14.05 7.01
N PHE A 52 -3.91 -14.07 7.01
CA PHE A 52 -4.72 -13.09 7.72
C PHE A 52 -5.91 -13.75 8.40
N PHE A 53 -5.88 -13.87 9.72
CA PHE A 53 -6.90 -14.56 10.52
C PHE A 53 -7.14 -16.02 10.10
N GLY A 54 -6.13 -16.68 9.57
CA GLY A 54 -6.21 -18.06 9.07
C GLY A 54 -6.78 -18.18 7.65
N GLU A 55 -6.92 -17.07 6.92
CA GLU A 55 -7.07 -17.07 5.47
C GLU A 55 -5.70 -16.90 4.84
N GLU A 56 -5.36 -17.76 3.91
CA GLU A 56 -4.08 -17.76 3.23
C GLU A 56 -4.26 -17.22 1.81
N THR A 57 -3.28 -16.45 1.35
CA THR A 57 -3.17 -15.96 -0.02
C THR A 57 -1.80 -16.37 -0.54
N THR A 58 -1.75 -17.11 -1.63
CA THR A 58 -0.50 -17.51 -2.28
C THR A 58 0.14 -16.36 -3.05
N TYR A 59 1.42 -16.50 -3.43
CA TYR A 59 2.09 -15.50 -4.26
C TYR A 59 1.44 -15.32 -5.63
N ALA A 60 0.94 -16.39 -6.24
CA ALA A 60 0.23 -16.31 -7.53
C ALA A 60 -1.08 -15.54 -7.39
N GLU A 61 -1.88 -15.84 -6.37
CA GLU A 61 -3.13 -15.12 -6.08
C GLU A 61 -2.88 -13.65 -5.73
N LEU A 62 -1.82 -13.37 -4.95
CA LEU A 62 -1.44 -12.00 -4.61
C LEU A 62 -1.10 -11.20 -5.88
N ARG A 63 -0.28 -11.76 -6.77
CA ARG A 63 0.06 -11.12 -8.04
C ARG A 63 -1.20 -10.83 -8.87
N GLU A 64 -2.07 -11.83 -9.04
CA GLU A 64 -3.32 -11.65 -9.79
C GLU A 64 -4.19 -10.54 -9.20
N GLN A 65 -4.35 -10.51 -7.88
CA GLN A 65 -5.11 -9.46 -7.19
C GLN A 65 -4.46 -8.08 -7.36
N VAL A 66 -3.14 -8.00 -7.32
CA VAL A 66 -2.39 -6.77 -7.58
C VAL A 66 -2.64 -6.27 -9.00
N ASP A 67 -2.58 -7.14 -10.00
CA ASP A 67 -2.78 -6.77 -11.40
C ASP A 67 -4.23 -6.31 -11.68
N ARG A 68 -5.22 -6.94 -11.06
CA ARG A 68 -6.64 -6.52 -11.10
C ARG A 68 -6.85 -5.15 -10.46
N VAL A 69 -6.26 -4.91 -9.28
CA VAL A 69 -6.36 -3.63 -8.58
C VAL A 69 -5.58 -2.54 -9.33
N ALA A 70 -4.44 -2.87 -9.95
CA ALA A 70 -3.70 -1.95 -10.79
C ALA A 70 -4.56 -1.46 -11.97
N GLU A 71 -5.26 -2.36 -12.67
CA GLU A 71 -6.18 -1.96 -13.73
C GLU A 71 -7.30 -1.07 -13.19
N GLY A 72 -7.92 -1.44 -12.07
CA GLY A 72 -8.93 -0.63 -11.42
C GLY A 72 -8.44 0.78 -11.06
N LEU A 73 -7.20 0.89 -10.54
CA LEU A 73 -6.57 2.18 -10.23
C LEU A 73 -6.22 2.98 -11.49
N ARG A 74 -5.76 2.31 -12.56
CA ARG A 74 -5.52 2.94 -13.86
C ARG A 74 -6.79 3.61 -14.40
N LEU A 75 -7.93 2.92 -14.30
CA LEU A 75 -9.23 3.47 -14.68
C LEU A 75 -9.67 4.64 -13.79
N GLU A 76 -9.15 4.73 -12.55
CA GLU A 76 -9.30 5.89 -11.67
C GLU A 76 -8.29 7.01 -11.98
N GLY A 77 -7.45 6.86 -13.00
CA GLY A 77 -6.47 7.86 -13.40
C GLY A 77 -5.14 7.78 -12.67
N VAL A 78 -4.84 6.67 -11.98
CA VAL A 78 -3.50 6.42 -11.43
C VAL A 78 -2.56 6.01 -12.55
N GLY A 79 -1.38 6.59 -12.60
CA GLY A 79 -0.30 6.30 -13.53
C GLY A 79 1.04 6.71 -12.96
N GLU A 80 2.04 6.81 -13.82
CA GLU A 80 3.40 7.20 -13.44
C GLU A 80 3.40 8.48 -12.59
N ARG A 81 4.12 8.44 -11.45
CA ARG A 81 4.27 9.53 -10.48
C ARG A 81 2.97 10.00 -9.81
N THR A 82 1.83 9.37 -10.06
CA THR A 82 0.60 9.69 -9.32
C THR A 82 0.78 9.32 -7.85
N ARG A 83 0.54 10.27 -6.95
CA ARG A 83 0.60 10.06 -5.50
C ARG A 83 -0.70 9.46 -5.01
N VAL A 84 -0.62 8.33 -4.30
CA VAL A 84 -1.78 7.62 -3.74
C VAL A 84 -1.58 7.42 -2.25
N ALA A 85 -2.44 7.99 -1.43
CA ALA A 85 -2.37 7.80 0.02
C ALA A 85 -2.97 6.44 0.41
N LEU A 86 -2.25 5.67 1.23
CA LEU A 86 -2.72 4.44 1.86
C LEU A 86 -2.95 4.70 3.35
N ILE A 87 -4.20 4.53 3.82
CA ILE A 87 -4.58 4.85 5.19
C ILE A 87 -5.35 3.69 5.80
N MET A 88 -4.64 2.63 6.15
CA MET A 88 -5.24 1.42 6.69
C MET A 88 -4.25 0.64 7.56
N PRO A 89 -4.73 -0.24 8.46
CA PRO A 89 -3.85 -1.14 9.20
C PRO A 89 -3.24 -2.20 8.27
N ASN A 90 -2.26 -2.94 8.78
CA ASN A 90 -1.69 -4.09 8.09
C ASN A 90 -2.80 -5.12 7.80
N CYS A 91 -3.09 -5.33 6.53
CA CYS A 91 -4.09 -6.27 6.03
C CYS A 91 -3.74 -6.66 4.59
N PRO A 92 -4.30 -7.75 4.05
CA PRO A 92 -4.03 -8.15 2.66
C PRO A 92 -4.29 -7.06 1.64
N GLN A 93 -5.37 -6.29 1.80
CA GLN A 93 -5.71 -5.18 0.89
C GLN A 93 -4.65 -4.08 0.89
N HIS A 94 -3.92 -3.86 2.01
CA HIS A 94 -2.81 -2.93 2.06
C HIS A 94 -1.67 -3.37 1.14
N VAL A 95 -1.27 -4.63 1.24
CA VAL A 95 -0.20 -5.20 0.41
C VAL A 95 -0.59 -5.16 -1.08
N ILE A 96 -1.84 -5.54 -1.39
CA ILE A 96 -2.36 -5.51 -2.76
C ILE A 96 -2.35 -4.07 -3.30
N ALA A 97 -2.88 -3.10 -2.54
CA ALA A 97 -2.93 -1.69 -2.95
C ALA A 97 -1.52 -1.11 -3.15
N PHE A 98 -0.60 -1.41 -2.24
CA PHE A 98 0.79 -0.99 -2.31
C PHE A 98 1.43 -1.41 -3.65
N TYR A 99 1.43 -2.70 -3.95
CA TYR A 99 2.03 -3.21 -5.18
C TYR A 99 1.25 -2.80 -6.44
N ALA A 100 -0.07 -2.62 -6.36
CA ALA A 100 -0.88 -2.15 -7.49
C ALA A 100 -0.54 -0.69 -7.88
N VAL A 101 -0.33 0.19 -6.90
CA VAL A 101 0.15 1.55 -7.15
C VAL A 101 1.54 1.51 -7.78
N LEU A 102 2.44 0.69 -7.24
CA LEU A 102 3.80 0.55 -7.79
C LEU A 102 3.78 -0.04 -9.21
N ARG A 103 2.90 -1.00 -9.51
CA ARG A 103 2.75 -1.58 -10.87
C ARG A 103 2.49 -0.51 -11.93
N LEU A 104 1.83 0.56 -11.55
CA LEU A 104 1.50 1.70 -12.42
C LEU A 104 2.59 2.79 -12.44
N GLY A 105 3.70 2.61 -11.73
CA GLY A 105 4.71 3.65 -11.53
C GLY A 105 4.22 4.81 -10.64
N GLY A 106 3.12 4.61 -9.90
CA GLY A 106 2.62 5.55 -8.91
C GLY A 106 3.47 5.57 -7.65
N ILE A 107 3.26 6.57 -6.81
CA ILE A 107 3.99 6.82 -5.56
C ILE A 107 3.04 6.54 -4.39
N VAL A 108 3.39 5.60 -3.54
CA VAL A 108 2.64 5.32 -2.31
C VAL A 108 2.99 6.36 -1.24
N ILE A 109 1.97 6.89 -0.59
CA ILE A 109 2.10 7.76 0.59
C ILE A 109 1.48 7.04 1.78
N GLU A 110 2.32 6.60 2.71
CA GLU A 110 1.86 5.89 3.89
C GLU A 110 1.36 6.84 4.98
N HIS A 111 0.13 6.63 5.45
CA HIS A 111 -0.46 7.36 6.57
C HIS A 111 -0.80 6.43 7.72
N ASN A 112 -0.58 6.87 8.94
CA ASN A 112 -1.05 6.15 10.10
C ASN A 112 -2.58 6.28 10.24
N PRO A 113 -3.36 5.19 10.23
CA PRO A 113 -4.83 5.24 10.29
C PRO A 113 -5.40 5.78 11.61
N ILE A 114 -4.58 5.94 12.65
CA ILE A 114 -5.02 6.49 13.94
C ILE A 114 -4.78 8.00 14.06
N TYR A 115 -4.24 8.66 13.05
CA TYR A 115 -4.03 10.10 13.05
C TYR A 115 -5.34 10.87 13.20
N THR A 116 -5.22 12.04 13.83
CA THR A 116 -6.29 13.03 13.92
C THR A 116 -6.55 13.69 12.55
N PRO A 117 -7.71 14.37 12.37
CA PRO A 117 -7.95 15.12 11.14
C PRO A 117 -6.84 16.13 10.81
N ASP A 118 -6.32 16.85 11.82
CA ASP A 118 -5.29 17.88 11.63
C ASP A 118 -3.94 17.28 11.21
N GLU A 119 -3.59 16.07 11.70
CA GLU A 119 -2.38 15.36 11.28
C GLU A 119 -2.49 14.88 9.84
N HIS A 120 -3.63 14.29 9.45
CA HIS A 120 -3.89 13.94 8.07
C HIS A 120 -3.86 15.16 7.17
N GLU A 121 -4.53 16.25 7.55
CA GLU A 121 -4.61 17.48 6.76
C GLU A 121 -3.23 18.07 6.48
N ARG A 122 -2.33 18.09 7.45
CA ARG A 122 -0.95 18.56 7.24
C ARG A 122 -0.21 17.74 6.18
N GLN A 123 -0.35 16.40 6.24
CA GLN A 123 0.29 15.52 5.26
C GLN A 123 -0.34 15.68 3.87
N PHE A 124 -1.68 15.75 3.78
CA PHE A 124 -2.36 15.95 2.48
C PHE A 124 -2.00 17.28 1.83
N ARG A 125 -1.76 18.35 2.59
CA ARG A 125 -1.26 19.62 2.05
C ARG A 125 0.16 19.53 1.51
N ASP A 126 1.00 18.70 2.10
CA ASP A 126 2.39 18.55 1.69
C ASP A 126 2.51 17.67 0.45
N HIS A 127 1.90 16.49 0.47
CA HIS A 127 2.03 15.55 -0.65
C HIS A 127 0.97 15.69 -1.73
N GLU A 128 -0.11 16.44 -1.54
CA GLU A 128 -1.16 16.75 -2.53
C GLU A 128 -1.75 15.52 -3.25
N ALA A 129 -1.84 14.37 -2.59
CA ALA A 129 -2.46 13.20 -3.18
C ALA A 129 -3.98 13.38 -3.28
N ASP A 130 -4.53 13.24 -4.49
CA ASP A 130 -5.96 13.39 -4.78
C ASP A 130 -6.72 12.06 -4.73
N ILE A 131 -6.00 10.94 -4.63
CA ILE A 131 -6.54 9.59 -4.46
C ILE A 131 -6.08 9.03 -3.12
N ALA A 132 -7.01 8.48 -2.35
CA ALA A 132 -6.68 7.78 -1.13
C ALA A 132 -7.43 6.44 -1.03
N ILE A 133 -6.71 5.38 -0.68
CA ILE A 133 -7.25 4.05 -0.37
C ILE A 133 -7.28 3.94 1.15
N VAL A 134 -8.48 3.89 1.72
CA VAL A 134 -8.65 4.14 3.15
C VAL A 134 -9.47 3.05 3.83
N TRP A 135 -9.05 2.63 5.00
CA TRP A 135 -9.89 1.82 5.86
C TRP A 135 -11.22 2.52 6.13
N THR A 136 -12.34 1.82 6.02
CA THR A 136 -13.69 2.39 6.23
C THR A 136 -13.83 3.20 7.52
N LYS A 137 -13.06 2.83 8.56
CA LYS A 137 -13.06 3.55 9.85
C LYS A 137 -12.47 4.95 9.77
N VAL A 138 -11.58 5.20 8.83
CA VAL A 138 -10.87 6.49 8.69
C VAL A 138 -11.69 7.50 7.87
N VAL A 139 -12.63 7.05 7.04
CA VAL A 139 -13.42 7.93 6.16
C VAL A 139 -14.07 9.08 6.91
N ALA A 140 -14.66 8.80 8.09
CA ALA A 140 -15.29 9.84 8.90
C ALA A 140 -14.27 10.84 9.50
N THR A 141 -13.03 10.41 9.72
CA THR A 141 -11.93 11.28 10.17
C THR A 141 -11.50 12.22 9.06
N LEU A 142 -11.29 11.71 7.83
CA LEU A 142 -10.92 12.53 6.68
C LEU A 142 -11.99 13.57 6.34
N ARG A 143 -13.27 13.23 6.50
CA ARG A 143 -14.38 14.17 6.25
C ARG A 143 -14.49 15.32 7.26
N ARG A 144 -13.75 15.25 8.36
CA ARG A 144 -13.64 16.37 9.32
C ARG A 144 -12.48 17.31 9.01
N MET A 145 -11.65 16.97 8.03
CA MET A 145 -10.62 17.86 7.50
C MET A 145 -11.27 19.03 6.75
N ARG A 146 -10.49 20.03 6.43
CA ARG A 146 -10.95 21.13 5.57
C ARG A 146 -11.30 20.58 4.19
N PRO A 147 -12.43 21.02 3.61
CA PRO A 147 -12.93 20.48 2.33
C PRO A 147 -11.92 20.54 1.19
N ASP A 148 -11.05 21.54 1.18
CA ASP A 148 -10.00 21.77 0.17
C ASP A 148 -8.80 20.81 0.31
N THR A 149 -8.72 20.04 1.40
CA THR A 149 -7.64 19.09 1.67
C THR A 149 -8.08 17.62 1.62
N VAL A 150 -9.40 17.38 1.56
CA VAL A 150 -9.91 16.02 1.44
C VAL A 150 -9.66 15.51 0.01
N PRO A 151 -9.06 14.33 -0.17
CA PRO A 151 -8.89 13.74 -1.51
C PRO A 151 -10.23 13.63 -2.24
N SER A 152 -10.26 13.99 -3.51
CA SER A 152 -11.51 13.95 -4.30
C SER A 152 -11.97 12.52 -4.57
N ARG A 153 -11.04 11.54 -4.56
CA ARG A 153 -11.32 10.13 -4.82
C ARG A 153 -10.94 9.27 -3.62
N LEU A 154 -11.97 8.80 -2.91
CA LEU A 154 -11.81 7.90 -1.78
C LEU A 154 -12.22 6.48 -2.17
N ILE A 155 -11.29 5.53 -2.03
CA ILE A 155 -11.51 4.10 -2.21
C ILE A 155 -11.53 3.48 -0.82
N SER A 156 -12.66 2.91 -0.42
CA SER A 156 -12.82 2.38 0.94
C SER A 156 -12.52 0.89 1.03
N VAL A 157 -11.81 0.50 2.09
CA VAL A 157 -11.41 -0.86 2.38
C VAL A 157 -12.15 -1.38 3.61
N ASP A 158 -12.95 -2.42 3.43
CA ASP A 158 -13.48 -3.24 4.51
C ASP A 158 -12.52 -4.41 4.77
N ILE A 159 -11.68 -4.28 5.79
CA ILE A 159 -10.67 -5.29 6.12
C ILE A 159 -11.26 -6.66 6.46
N THR A 160 -12.55 -6.72 6.85
CA THR A 160 -13.22 -7.99 7.15
C THR A 160 -13.44 -8.84 5.91
N ARG A 161 -13.35 -8.25 4.71
CA ARG A 161 -13.46 -8.96 3.44
C ARG A 161 -12.31 -9.93 3.19
N ALA A 162 -11.15 -9.67 3.76
CA ALA A 162 -9.98 -10.55 3.71
C ALA A 162 -10.00 -11.66 4.78
N MET A 163 -10.99 -11.68 5.68
CA MET A 163 -11.12 -12.73 6.69
C MET A 163 -11.82 -13.96 6.11
N PRO A 164 -11.57 -15.16 6.68
CA PRO A 164 -12.29 -16.39 6.34
C PRO A 164 -13.82 -16.21 6.41
N LEU A 165 -14.54 -16.87 5.51
CA LEU A 165 -16.00 -16.73 5.41
C LEU A 165 -16.71 -17.02 6.76
N ARG A 166 -16.24 -18.02 7.51
CA ARG A 166 -16.75 -18.35 8.84
C ARG A 166 -16.70 -17.19 9.82
N LEU A 167 -15.60 -16.44 9.84
CA LEU A 167 -15.43 -15.27 10.71
C LEU A 167 -16.30 -14.11 10.22
N ARG A 168 -16.36 -13.89 8.92
CA ARG A 168 -17.25 -12.87 8.32
C ARG A 168 -18.72 -13.11 8.65
N LEU A 169 -19.18 -14.35 8.59
CA LEU A 169 -20.54 -14.75 8.99
C LEU A 169 -20.73 -14.57 10.50
N GLY A 170 -19.76 -14.98 11.31
CA GLY A 170 -19.77 -14.78 12.76
C GLY A 170 -19.94 -13.32 13.16
N LEU A 171 -19.30 -12.39 12.44
CA LEU A 171 -19.43 -10.94 12.66
C LEU A 171 -20.83 -10.37 12.32
N ARG A 172 -21.75 -11.17 11.74
CA ARG A 172 -23.14 -10.78 11.47
C ARG A 172 -24.14 -11.21 12.55
N LEU A 173 -23.70 -11.98 13.53
CA LEU A 173 -24.56 -12.43 14.63
C LEU A 173 -25.14 -11.22 15.40
N PRO A 174 -26.43 -11.23 15.78
CA PRO A 174 -27.12 -10.06 16.33
C PRO A 174 -26.85 -9.83 17.82
N THR A 175 -25.74 -10.30 18.38
CA THR A 175 -25.38 -10.08 19.78
C THR A 175 -24.66 -8.72 19.98
N LYS A 176 -24.78 -8.14 21.17
CA LYS A 176 -24.12 -6.87 21.52
C LYS A 176 -22.59 -6.97 21.35
N ALA A 177 -21.99 -8.02 21.88
CA ALA A 177 -20.55 -8.24 21.81
C ALA A 177 -20.03 -8.35 20.36
N VAL A 178 -20.78 -9.01 19.48
CA VAL A 178 -20.41 -9.13 18.06
C VAL A 178 -20.57 -7.81 17.32
N ARG A 179 -21.63 -7.05 17.64
CA ARG A 179 -21.79 -5.69 17.07
C ARG A 179 -20.64 -4.75 17.44
N GLU A 180 -20.19 -4.80 18.70
CA GLU A 180 -19.04 -4.02 19.15
C GLU A 180 -17.75 -4.44 18.43
N LYS A 181 -17.47 -5.75 18.34
CA LYS A 181 -16.32 -6.26 17.56
C LYS A 181 -16.37 -5.83 16.10
N ARG A 182 -17.53 -5.95 15.45
CA ARG A 182 -17.71 -5.53 14.07
C ARG A 182 -17.51 -4.01 13.93
N ALA A 183 -18.05 -3.20 14.83
CA ALA A 183 -17.89 -1.75 14.82
C ALA A 183 -16.43 -1.31 15.01
N ALA A 184 -15.60 -2.13 15.67
CA ALA A 184 -14.16 -1.88 15.76
C ALA A 184 -13.43 -2.12 14.43
N LEU A 185 -13.94 -2.99 13.58
CA LEU A 185 -13.28 -3.43 12.34
C LEU A 185 -13.78 -2.71 11.08
N VAL A 186 -15.05 -2.30 11.05
CA VAL A 186 -15.67 -1.73 9.84
C VAL A 186 -16.69 -0.66 10.20
N SER A 187 -16.80 0.36 9.36
CA SER A 187 -17.79 1.42 9.41
C SER A 187 -18.51 1.57 8.07
N ARG A 188 -19.61 2.30 8.04
CA ARG A 188 -20.20 2.74 6.78
C ARG A 188 -19.30 3.81 6.16
N ALA A 189 -19.07 3.70 4.87
CA ALA A 189 -18.28 4.65 4.08
C ALA A 189 -19.10 5.09 2.84
N PRO A 190 -20.19 5.87 3.03
CA PRO A 190 -20.97 6.35 1.90
C PRO A 190 -20.13 7.26 0.99
N GLU A 191 -20.51 7.37 -0.28
CA GLU A 191 -19.82 8.22 -1.27
C GLU A 191 -18.34 7.88 -1.47
N THR A 192 -17.94 6.63 -1.22
CA THR A 192 -16.64 6.11 -1.55
C THR A 192 -16.77 4.94 -2.52
N LYS A 193 -15.74 4.67 -3.32
CA LYS A 193 -15.69 3.47 -4.16
C LYS A 193 -15.21 2.29 -3.32
N PRO A 194 -15.95 1.17 -3.22
CA PRO A 194 -15.45 -0.02 -2.52
C PRO A 194 -14.23 -0.63 -3.23
N PHE A 195 -13.22 -1.06 -2.47
CA PHE A 195 -12.00 -1.69 -2.98
C PHE A 195 -12.30 -2.94 -3.83
N GLU A 196 -13.35 -3.65 -3.50
CA GLU A 196 -13.83 -4.82 -4.25
C GLU A 196 -14.20 -4.49 -5.71
N ARG A 197 -14.50 -3.23 -6.04
CA ARG A 197 -14.71 -2.81 -7.43
C ARG A 197 -13.42 -2.84 -8.25
N LEU A 198 -12.28 -2.57 -7.60
CA LEU A 198 -10.98 -2.68 -8.26
C LEU A 198 -10.59 -4.15 -8.45
N LEU A 199 -10.80 -4.98 -7.43
CA LEU A 199 -10.58 -6.43 -7.52
C LEU A 199 -11.45 -7.14 -8.57
N ALA A 200 -12.58 -6.55 -8.95
CA ALA A 200 -13.47 -7.08 -9.99
C ALA A 200 -13.05 -6.72 -11.42
N CYS A 201 -12.00 -5.91 -11.60
CA CYS A 201 -11.46 -5.61 -12.91
C CYS A 201 -10.72 -6.84 -13.49
N GLU A 202 -10.56 -6.89 -14.81
CA GLU A 202 -9.59 -7.80 -15.42
C GLU A 202 -8.16 -7.37 -15.02
N PRO A 203 -7.19 -8.29 -15.00
CA PRO A 203 -5.79 -7.94 -14.76
C PRO A 203 -5.31 -6.90 -15.78
N ILE A 204 -4.42 -6.01 -15.33
CA ILE A 204 -3.79 -5.03 -16.22
C ILE A 204 -3.00 -5.73 -17.34
N ASP A 205 -3.04 -5.17 -18.53
CA ASP A 205 -2.29 -5.71 -19.68
C ASP A 205 -0.79 -5.69 -19.42
N ASP A 206 -0.11 -6.78 -19.76
CA ASP A 206 1.35 -6.92 -19.57
C ASP A 206 2.16 -5.88 -20.37
N SER A 207 1.59 -5.36 -21.47
CA SER A 207 2.22 -4.30 -22.30
C SER A 207 2.15 -2.91 -21.65
N TYR A 208 1.37 -2.73 -20.56
CA TYR A 208 1.34 -1.45 -19.85
C TYR A 208 2.73 -1.12 -19.26
N PRO A 209 3.22 0.12 -19.41
CA PRO A 209 4.55 0.52 -18.94
C PRO A 209 4.81 0.11 -17.49
N ARG A 210 6.03 -0.36 -17.24
CA ARG A 210 6.46 -0.81 -15.92
C ARG A 210 7.33 0.25 -15.24
N PRO A 211 7.28 0.33 -13.90
CA PRO A 211 8.23 1.16 -13.17
C PRO A 211 9.67 0.66 -13.38
N THR A 212 10.62 1.55 -13.24
CA THR A 212 12.05 1.26 -13.30
C THR A 212 12.66 1.25 -11.89
N VAL A 213 13.93 0.88 -11.78
CA VAL A 213 14.69 0.95 -10.52
C VAL A 213 14.79 2.39 -9.98
N ASP A 214 14.73 3.39 -10.86
CA ASP A 214 14.81 4.80 -10.49
C ASP A 214 13.44 5.43 -10.15
N SER A 215 12.35 4.66 -10.30
CA SER A 215 11.00 5.14 -9.96
C SER A 215 10.87 5.34 -8.45
N ILE A 216 10.34 6.50 -8.04
CA ILE A 216 10.02 6.74 -6.63
C ILE A 216 8.86 5.82 -6.24
N ALA A 217 9.09 4.95 -5.28
CA ALA A 217 8.09 3.98 -4.84
C ALA A 217 7.22 4.51 -3.68
N VAL A 218 7.85 5.11 -2.67
CA VAL A 218 7.19 5.47 -1.40
C VAL A 218 7.68 6.82 -0.91
N LEU A 219 6.77 7.62 -0.38
CA LEU A 219 7.07 8.75 0.50
C LEU A 219 6.57 8.41 1.91
N GLN A 220 7.50 8.29 2.84
CA GLN A 220 7.22 7.92 4.23
C GLN A 220 7.45 9.10 5.15
N TYR A 221 6.42 9.49 5.91
CA TYR A 221 6.55 10.49 6.97
C TYR A 221 7.16 9.85 8.22
N THR A 222 8.18 10.49 8.76
CA THR A 222 8.77 10.13 10.04
C THR A 222 8.21 11.03 11.15
N SER A 223 8.34 10.60 12.41
CA SER A 223 7.86 11.37 13.56
C SER A 223 8.63 12.68 13.80
N GLY A 224 9.57 13.02 12.91
CA GLY A 224 10.38 14.23 13.01
C GLY A 224 11.45 14.17 14.09
N THR A 225 12.62 14.71 13.79
CA THR A 225 13.73 14.89 14.73
C THR A 225 14.00 16.39 14.97
N THR A 226 13.00 17.23 14.76
CA THR A 226 13.06 18.67 15.03
C THR A 226 12.48 19.00 16.38
#